data_63138e5d149dd74b8cb506826d07033f
#
_entry.id   63138e5d149dd74b8cb506826d07033f
#
_cell.length_a   1.000
_cell.length_b   1.000
_cell.length_c   1.000
_cell.angle_alpha   90.00
_cell.angle_beta   90.00
_cell.angle_gamma   90.00
#
_symmetry.space_group_name_H-M   'P 1'
#
loop_
_entity.id
_entity.type
_entity.pdbx_description
1 polymer ?
#
loop_
_entity_poly.entity_id
_entity_poly.type
_entity_poly.pdbx_seq_one_letter_code
_entity_poly.pdbx_strand_id
1 'polypeptide(L)'
;MSIADSATGTVPATGGTGSKPGRVWLIGAGPGAADLITVRGARLLAQADVVLYDALVTPEMLALCPQALLIGVGKRCGQRSTAQTSINQQLVACAMQHARVVRLKGGDPMLFGRADEELRALEEAGIAVEIVPGITTALAAAAASGQPLTRRGIARSVAFFTSRTDPNEPDATTMPMADTLVQYMGGREAVQTARRLQALGRPDDTPVVVVENCSRADEKILRIRLSDLAQGLVATGGPVLVMIGAALAERDVGAELCR
;
A
#
# COMPACT_ATOMS: atom_id res chain seq x y z
N MET A 1 -12.42 20.56 -30.76
CA MET A 1 -13.45 20.48 -29.69
C MET A 1 -12.68 20.38 -28.38
N SER A 2 -12.68 21.48 -27.65
CA SER A 2 -11.91 21.73 -26.43
C SER A 2 -12.56 20.97 -25.26
N ILE A 3 -11.78 20.21 -24.50
CA ILE A 3 -12.24 19.58 -23.24
C ILE A 3 -11.70 20.42 -22.10
N ALA A 4 -12.62 20.84 -21.27
CA ALA A 4 -12.49 21.85 -20.24
C ALA A 4 -11.56 21.47 -19.09
N ASP A 5 -10.90 22.49 -18.55
CA ASP A 5 -10.16 22.55 -17.31
C ASP A 5 -10.94 21.99 -16.11
N SER A 6 -10.31 21.07 -15.40
CA SER A 6 -10.79 20.61 -14.09
C SER A 6 -10.40 21.61 -13.01
N ALA A 7 -11.41 22.27 -12.47
CA ALA A 7 -11.32 23.22 -11.38
C ALA A 7 -10.67 22.62 -10.12
N THR A 8 -9.64 23.30 -9.63
CA THR A 8 -9.14 23.18 -8.26
C THR A 8 -10.20 23.76 -7.30
N GLY A 9 -11.05 22.90 -6.75
CA GLY A 9 -12.05 23.29 -5.77
C GLY A 9 -11.40 23.69 -4.45
N THR A 10 -11.26 24.99 -4.23
CA THR A 10 -11.00 25.58 -2.90
C THR A 10 -12.30 25.50 -2.11
N VAL A 11 -12.32 24.77 -1.00
CA VAL A 11 -13.46 24.68 -0.08
C VAL A 11 -13.60 26.04 0.64
N PRO A 12 -14.76 26.74 0.56
CA PRO A 12 -14.96 27.98 1.28
C PRO A 12 -15.14 27.71 2.78
N ALA A 13 -14.42 28.46 3.62
CA ALA A 13 -14.59 28.46 5.06
C ALA A 13 -15.94 29.15 5.43
N THR A 14 -16.97 28.34 5.65
CA THR A 14 -18.23 28.84 6.27
C THR A 14 -18.21 28.44 7.75
N GLY A 15 -18.19 29.47 8.61
CA GLY A 15 -18.34 29.32 10.05
C GLY A 15 -19.68 28.65 10.38
N GLY A 16 -19.65 27.50 11.04
CA GLY A 16 -20.81 26.69 11.39
C GLY A 16 -20.94 26.50 12.89
N THR A 17 -22.10 26.75 13.36
CA THR A 17 -22.74 26.37 14.62
C THR A 17 -22.23 25.04 15.19
N GLY A 18 -21.95 24.99 16.50
CA GLY A 18 -21.35 23.91 17.28
C GLY A 18 -21.98 22.53 17.19
N SER A 19 -21.99 21.91 16.02
CA SER A 19 -22.25 20.49 15.85
C SER A 19 -20.99 19.68 16.21
N LYS A 20 -21.16 18.53 16.87
CA LYS A 20 -20.06 17.59 17.11
C LYS A 20 -19.41 17.25 15.76
N PRO A 21 -18.06 17.17 15.73
CA PRO A 21 -17.38 16.69 14.52
C PRO A 21 -17.86 15.30 14.16
N GLY A 22 -17.85 14.98 12.88
CA GLY A 22 -18.16 13.66 12.38
C GLY A 22 -17.10 12.62 12.81
N ARG A 23 -17.36 11.38 12.48
CA ARG A 23 -16.45 10.27 12.75
C ARG A 23 -15.63 9.95 11.51
N VAL A 24 -14.35 9.62 11.72
CA VAL A 24 -13.45 9.21 10.66
C VAL A 24 -13.18 7.71 10.74
N TRP A 25 -13.15 7.04 9.60
CA TRP A 25 -12.69 5.67 9.45
C TRP A 25 -11.47 5.62 8.53
N LEU A 26 -10.34 5.14 9.06
CA LEU A 26 -9.19 4.76 8.25
C LEU A 26 -9.41 3.34 7.77
N ILE A 27 -9.70 3.16 6.48
CA ILE A 27 -10.05 1.86 5.91
C ILE A 27 -8.97 1.40 4.95
N GLY A 28 -8.49 0.16 5.13
CA GLY A 28 -7.63 -0.51 4.17
C GLY A 28 -8.42 -0.96 2.95
N ALA A 29 -8.04 -0.45 1.79
CA ALA A 29 -8.63 -0.82 0.50
C ALA A 29 -8.14 -2.18 -0.02
N GLY A 30 -7.17 -2.80 0.67
CA GLY A 30 -6.54 -4.00 0.14
C GLY A 30 -5.53 -3.73 -0.98
N PRO A 31 -5.05 -4.78 -1.67
CA PRO A 31 -3.92 -4.70 -2.60
C PRO A 31 -4.26 -4.11 -3.97
N GLY A 32 -5.55 -4.03 -4.33
CA GLY A 32 -6.00 -3.50 -5.62
C GLY A 32 -7.39 -3.97 -6.02
N ALA A 33 -7.64 -5.29 -6.05
CA ALA A 33 -8.95 -5.85 -6.38
C ALA A 33 -10.00 -5.46 -5.33
N ALA A 34 -11.17 -5.01 -5.77
CA ALA A 34 -12.21 -4.48 -4.90
C ALA A 34 -12.86 -5.56 -3.99
N ASP A 35 -12.87 -6.80 -4.41
CA ASP A 35 -13.37 -7.95 -3.65
C ASP A 35 -12.43 -8.39 -2.51
N LEU A 36 -11.21 -7.85 -2.46
CA LEU A 36 -10.27 -8.07 -1.36
C LEU A 36 -10.39 -7.05 -0.23
N ILE A 37 -11.38 -6.17 -0.26
CA ILE A 37 -11.73 -5.33 0.88
C ILE A 37 -12.36 -6.18 1.99
N THR A 38 -12.15 -5.81 3.24
CA THR A 38 -12.84 -6.48 4.34
C THR A 38 -14.33 -6.19 4.32
N VAL A 39 -15.16 -7.14 4.77
CA VAL A 39 -16.62 -6.96 4.88
C VAL A 39 -16.98 -5.71 5.71
N ARG A 40 -16.23 -5.44 6.79
CA ARG A 40 -16.40 -4.22 7.59
C ARG A 40 -16.09 -2.98 6.75
N GLY A 41 -14.96 -2.99 6.05
CA GLY A 41 -14.53 -1.88 5.20
C GLY A 41 -15.58 -1.55 4.13
N ALA A 42 -16.09 -2.54 3.42
CA ALA A 42 -17.11 -2.38 2.39
C ALA A 42 -18.41 -1.77 2.95
N ARG A 43 -18.88 -2.26 4.11
CA ARG A 43 -20.09 -1.73 4.76
C ARG A 43 -19.97 -0.26 5.17
N LEU A 44 -18.81 0.11 5.73
CA LEU A 44 -18.55 1.49 6.14
C LEU A 44 -18.37 2.42 4.94
N LEU A 45 -17.67 1.94 3.92
CA LEU A 45 -17.45 2.67 2.67
C LEU A 45 -18.78 2.98 1.96
N ALA A 46 -19.68 1.99 1.89
CA ALA A 46 -21.01 2.17 1.33
C ALA A 46 -21.91 3.16 2.08
N GLN A 47 -21.54 3.58 3.29
CA GLN A 47 -22.29 4.54 4.09
C GLN A 47 -21.59 5.90 4.20
N ALA A 48 -20.43 6.07 3.57
CA ALA A 48 -19.64 7.29 3.68
C ALA A 48 -20.35 8.48 3.03
N ASP A 49 -20.24 9.66 3.65
CA ASP A 49 -20.67 10.94 3.08
C ASP A 49 -19.55 11.51 2.20
N VAL A 50 -18.28 11.30 2.61
CA VAL A 50 -17.08 11.71 1.88
C VAL A 50 -15.98 10.67 2.02
N VAL A 51 -15.25 10.43 0.94
CA VAL A 51 -14.11 9.49 0.87
C VAL A 51 -12.86 10.22 0.36
N LEU A 52 -11.85 10.32 1.22
CA LEU A 52 -10.51 10.76 0.82
C LEU A 52 -9.69 9.52 0.47
N TYR A 53 -9.18 9.44 -0.76
CA TYR A 53 -8.49 8.25 -1.24
C TYR A 53 -7.13 8.57 -1.89
N ASP A 54 -6.18 7.63 -1.83
CA ASP A 54 -4.87 7.76 -2.45
C ASP A 54 -4.84 7.21 -3.90
N ALA A 55 -3.71 7.42 -4.59
CA ALA A 55 -3.56 7.01 -5.98
C ALA A 55 -3.52 5.48 -6.21
N LEU A 56 -3.42 4.69 -5.15
CA LEU A 56 -3.41 3.22 -5.23
C LEU A 56 -4.81 2.61 -5.22
N VAL A 57 -5.83 3.41 -4.85
CA VAL A 57 -7.22 2.96 -4.88
C VAL A 57 -7.73 2.90 -6.31
N THR A 58 -8.34 1.77 -6.68
CA THR A 58 -8.85 1.54 -8.03
C THR A 58 -10.25 2.12 -8.24
N PRO A 59 -10.65 2.42 -9.48
CA PRO A 59 -12.01 2.88 -9.77
C PRO A 59 -13.10 1.90 -9.31
N GLU A 60 -12.84 0.59 -9.41
CA GLU A 60 -13.76 -0.47 -8.99
C GLU A 60 -13.99 -0.42 -7.47
N MET A 61 -12.97 -0.06 -6.70
CA MET A 61 -13.08 0.16 -5.26
C MET A 61 -13.95 1.38 -4.95
N LEU A 62 -13.79 2.47 -5.69
CA LEU A 62 -14.59 3.69 -5.52
C LEU A 62 -16.06 3.49 -5.93
N ALA A 63 -16.34 2.54 -6.81
CA ALA A 63 -17.70 2.18 -7.17
C ALA A 63 -18.52 1.56 -6.01
N LEU A 64 -17.87 1.16 -4.90
CA LEU A 64 -18.54 0.69 -3.68
C LEU A 64 -19.20 1.81 -2.85
N CYS A 65 -18.94 3.07 -3.17
CA CYS A 65 -19.51 4.24 -2.48
C CYS A 65 -20.06 5.30 -3.46
N PRO A 66 -21.02 4.96 -4.32
CA PRO A 66 -21.47 5.84 -5.41
C PRO A 66 -22.15 7.13 -4.91
N GLN A 67 -22.60 7.17 -3.64
CA GLN A 67 -23.25 8.33 -3.01
C GLN A 67 -22.25 9.30 -2.38
N ALA A 68 -20.99 8.90 -2.16
CA ALA A 68 -20.03 9.69 -1.43
C ALA A 68 -19.37 10.77 -2.30
N LEU A 69 -19.03 11.90 -1.68
CA LEU A 69 -18.13 12.86 -2.28
C LEU A 69 -16.72 12.26 -2.33
N LEU A 70 -16.13 12.14 -3.51
CA LEU A 70 -14.81 11.54 -3.72
C LEU A 70 -13.72 12.61 -3.81
N ILE A 71 -12.72 12.55 -2.93
CA ILE A 71 -11.57 13.46 -2.88
C ILE A 71 -10.28 12.67 -3.04
N GLY A 72 -9.63 12.82 -4.19
CA GLY A 72 -8.32 12.22 -4.46
C GLY A 72 -7.21 13.02 -3.77
N VAL A 73 -6.59 12.45 -2.74
CA VAL A 73 -5.47 13.07 -2.01
C VAL A 73 -4.10 12.49 -2.39
N GLY A 74 -4.09 11.41 -3.18
CA GLY A 74 -2.90 10.80 -3.73
C GLY A 74 -2.56 11.33 -5.12
N LYS A 75 -1.27 11.39 -5.49
CA LYS A 75 -0.84 11.73 -6.84
C LYS A 75 -0.30 10.52 -7.59
N ARG A 76 -0.60 10.44 -8.89
CA ARG A 76 0.06 9.52 -9.82
C ARG A 76 1.52 9.91 -9.99
N CYS A 77 2.38 8.92 -10.29
CA CYS A 77 3.81 9.12 -10.54
C CYS A 77 4.06 10.34 -11.47
N GLY A 78 4.95 11.25 -11.04
CA GLY A 78 5.38 12.40 -11.84
C GLY A 78 4.83 13.77 -11.44
N GLN A 79 3.83 13.85 -10.55
CA GLN A 79 3.33 15.13 -10.02
C GLN A 79 3.89 15.39 -8.60
N ARG A 80 4.01 16.70 -8.20
CA ARG A 80 4.48 17.06 -6.83
C ARG A 80 3.55 16.42 -5.80
N SER A 81 4.11 15.71 -4.81
CA SER A 81 3.30 15.09 -3.76
C SER A 81 2.52 16.16 -2.99
N THR A 82 1.25 15.93 -2.75
CA THR A 82 0.50 16.71 -1.76
C THR A 82 1.21 16.53 -0.42
N ALA A 83 1.61 17.62 0.21
CA ALA A 83 2.26 17.52 1.51
C ALA A 83 1.32 16.77 2.47
N GLN A 84 1.84 15.87 3.29
CA GLN A 84 1.02 15.12 4.25
C GLN A 84 0.22 16.07 5.15
N THR A 85 0.79 17.20 5.50
CA THR A 85 0.10 18.27 6.23
C THR A 85 -1.18 18.72 5.55
N SER A 86 -1.18 18.88 4.21
CA SER A 86 -2.39 19.24 3.47
C SER A 86 -3.45 18.12 3.48
N ILE A 87 -3.02 16.85 3.43
CA ILE A 87 -3.94 15.71 3.54
C ILE A 87 -4.59 15.70 4.93
N ASN A 88 -3.80 15.88 5.98
CA ASN A 88 -4.28 15.93 7.36
C ASN A 88 -5.28 17.08 7.57
N GLN A 89 -4.99 18.27 7.05
CA GLN A 89 -5.88 19.42 7.09
C GLN A 89 -7.20 19.15 6.36
N GLN A 90 -7.16 18.55 5.17
CA GLN A 90 -8.37 18.19 4.43
C GLN A 90 -9.21 17.15 5.18
N LEU A 91 -8.56 16.15 5.78
CA LEU A 91 -9.24 15.11 6.55
C LEU A 91 -9.98 15.70 7.76
N VAL A 92 -9.34 16.58 8.53
CA VAL A 92 -9.94 17.31 9.64
C VAL A 92 -11.10 18.20 9.15
N ALA A 93 -10.90 18.96 8.07
CA ALA A 93 -11.93 19.84 7.51
C ALA A 93 -13.18 19.04 7.06
N CYS A 94 -12.98 17.89 6.42
CA CYS A 94 -14.09 17.01 6.05
C CYS A 94 -14.85 16.50 7.29
N ALA A 95 -14.16 16.11 8.36
CA ALA A 95 -14.78 15.64 9.59
C ALA A 95 -15.57 16.74 10.33
N MET A 96 -15.23 18.01 10.13
CA MET A 96 -16.01 19.13 10.66
C MET A 96 -17.31 19.40 9.86
N GLN A 97 -17.41 18.91 8.62
CA GLN A 97 -18.51 19.19 7.70
C GLN A 97 -19.42 17.98 7.44
N HIS A 98 -18.91 16.75 7.63
CA HIS A 98 -19.61 15.53 7.28
C HIS A 98 -19.66 14.58 8.47
N ALA A 99 -20.75 13.84 8.63
CA ALA A 99 -20.93 12.92 9.75
C ALA A 99 -20.09 11.64 9.61
N ARG A 100 -19.92 11.14 8.36
CA ARG A 100 -19.22 9.87 8.06
C ARG A 100 -18.14 10.10 7.02
N VAL A 101 -16.91 10.22 7.51
CA VAL A 101 -15.72 10.46 6.69
C VAL A 101 -14.90 9.18 6.59
N VAL A 102 -14.59 8.76 5.38
CA VAL A 102 -13.67 7.63 5.13
C VAL A 102 -12.35 8.13 4.56
N ARG A 103 -11.26 7.73 5.19
CA ARG A 103 -9.92 7.79 4.61
C ARG A 103 -9.58 6.41 4.08
N LEU A 104 -9.67 6.22 2.77
CA LEU A 104 -9.44 4.95 2.08
C LEU A 104 -7.99 4.87 1.61
N LYS A 105 -7.24 3.87 2.12
CA LYS A 105 -5.79 3.72 1.94
C LYS A 105 -5.48 2.38 1.26
N GLY A 106 -4.62 2.40 0.24
CA GLY A 106 -4.16 1.15 -0.40
C GLY A 106 -3.48 0.21 0.60
N GLY A 107 -3.72 -1.09 0.48
CA GLY A 107 -3.22 -2.10 1.41
C GLY A 107 -3.87 -2.04 2.79
N ASP A 108 -3.06 -2.02 3.82
CA ASP A 108 -3.45 -1.84 5.23
C ASP A 108 -3.03 -0.44 5.71
N PRO A 109 -3.88 0.31 6.43
CA PRO A 109 -3.56 1.66 6.89
C PRO A 109 -2.33 1.75 7.78
N MET A 110 -2.06 0.69 8.56
CA MET A 110 -1.03 0.65 9.61
C MET A 110 0.34 0.20 9.10
N LEU A 111 0.48 -0.07 7.78
CA LEU A 111 1.74 -0.51 7.20
C LEU A 111 2.18 0.43 6.05
N PHE A 112 3.27 1.17 6.25
CA PHE A 112 3.85 2.15 5.32
C PHE A 112 2.87 3.19 4.77
N GLY A 113 1.76 3.43 5.49
CA GLY A 113 0.66 4.30 5.08
C GLY A 113 0.65 5.67 5.76
N ARG A 114 1.66 6.03 6.57
CA ARG A 114 1.73 7.30 7.33
C ARG A 114 0.50 7.54 8.22
N ALA A 115 -0.13 6.46 8.71
CA ALA A 115 -1.34 6.56 9.53
C ALA A 115 -1.11 7.34 10.82
N ASP A 116 0.08 7.25 11.43
CA ASP A 116 0.43 7.95 12.65
C ASP A 116 0.22 9.47 12.53
N GLU A 117 0.61 10.07 11.40
CA GLU A 117 0.45 11.50 11.14
C GLU A 117 -1.02 11.91 10.96
N GLU A 118 -1.82 11.06 10.30
CA GLU A 118 -3.26 11.27 10.13
C GLU A 118 -4.00 11.11 11.48
N LEU A 119 -3.64 10.10 12.27
CA LEU A 119 -4.21 9.85 13.60
C LEU A 119 -3.93 10.99 14.57
N ARG A 120 -2.69 11.48 14.64
CA ARG A 120 -2.33 12.65 15.48
C ARG A 120 -3.14 13.87 15.12
N ALA A 121 -3.27 14.20 13.84
CA ALA A 121 -4.03 15.36 13.41
C ALA A 121 -5.52 15.26 13.79
N LEU A 122 -6.12 14.07 13.72
CA LEU A 122 -7.49 13.82 14.13
C LEU A 122 -7.66 13.90 15.66
N GLU A 123 -6.71 13.34 16.41
CA GLU A 123 -6.68 13.39 17.88
C GLU A 123 -6.56 14.82 18.39
N GLU A 124 -5.63 15.62 17.84
CA GLU A 124 -5.46 17.04 18.16
C GLU A 124 -6.73 17.85 17.87
N ALA A 125 -7.50 17.48 16.85
CA ALA A 125 -8.79 18.10 16.51
C ALA A 125 -9.98 17.54 17.31
N GLY A 126 -9.77 16.59 18.24
CA GLY A 126 -10.84 15.95 19.02
C GLY A 126 -11.81 15.09 18.20
N ILE A 127 -11.36 14.57 17.04
CA ILE A 127 -12.18 13.79 16.13
C ILE A 127 -12.05 12.29 16.43
N ALA A 128 -13.20 11.63 16.62
CA ALA A 128 -13.22 10.19 16.84
C ALA A 128 -12.81 9.41 15.56
N VAL A 129 -11.86 8.50 15.69
CA VAL A 129 -11.35 7.69 14.58
C VAL A 129 -11.47 6.20 14.90
N GLU A 130 -11.76 5.40 13.87
CA GLU A 130 -11.72 3.94 13.91
C GLU A 130 -10.85 3.44 12.76
N ILE A 131 -9.99 2.46 13.04
CA ILE A 131 -9.12 1.84 12.04
C ILE A 131 -9.75 0.51 11.63
N VAL A 132 -9.90 0.33 10.32
CA VAL A 132 -10.37 -0.93 9.73
C VAL A 132 -9.23 -1.52 8.92
N PRO A 133 -8.67 -2.68 9.33
CA PRO A 133 -7.54 -3.29 8.64
C PRO A 133 -7.89 -3.68 7.20
N GLY A 134 -6.86 -3.77 6.36
CA GLY A 134 -6.95 -4.25 5.00
C GLY A 134 -5.93 -5.35 4.71
N ILE A 135 -6.07 -6.03 3.58
CA ILE A 135 -5.09 -7.01 3.13
C ILE A 135 -3.87 -6.26 2.60
N THR A 136 -2.74 -6.41 3.28
CA THR A 136 -1.48 -5.83 2.80
C THR A 136 -0.96 -6.57 1.57
N THR A 137 -0.33 -5.84 0.64
CA THR A 137 0.16 -6.37 -0.64
C THR A 137 1.09 -7.58 -0.47
N ALA A 138 1.85 -7.67 0.62
CA ALA A 138 2.72 -8.82 0.87
C ALA A 138 1.97 -10.15 0.92
N LEU A 139 0.83 -10.19 1.59
CA LEU A 139 0.02 -11.40 1.71
C LEU A 139 -0.71 -11.72 0.39
N ALA A 140 -1.20 -10.71 -0.30
CA ALA A 140 -1.82 -10.88 -1.61
C ALA A 140 -0.81 -11.38 -2.66
N ALA A 141 0.41 -10.82 -2.69
CA ALA A 141 1.47 -11.25 -3.58
C ALA A 141 1.91 -12.70 -3.30
N ALA A 142 2.00 -13.09 -2.03
CA ALA A 142 2.27 -14.47 -1.64
C ALA A 142 1.18 -15.42 -2.15
N ALA A 143 -0.09 -15.03 -2.04
CA ALA A 143 -1.24 -15.80 -2.55
C ALA A 143 -1.22 -15.88 -4.08
N ALA A 144 -1.07 -14.74 -4.77
CA ALA A 144 -1.05 -14.67 -6.23
C ALA A 144 0.12 -15.46 -6.84
N SER A 145 1.29 -15.42 -6.20
CA SER A 145 2.45 -16.20 -6.64
C SER A 145 2.38 -17.69 -6.23
N GLY A 146 1.46 -18.09 -5.35
CA GLY A 146 1.42 -19.43 -4.78
C GLY A 146 2.61 -19.76 -3.88
N GLN A 147 3.35 -18.72 -3.40
CA GLN A 147 4.56 -18.89 -2.59
C GLN A 147 4.33 -18.33 -1.18
N PRO A 148 4.22 -19.19 -0.14
CA PRO A 148 4.06 -18.73 1.22
C PRO A 148 5.31 -18.01 1.71
N LEU A 149 5.12 -16.94 2.50
CA LEU A 149 6.23 -16.18 3.09
C LEU A 149 6.98 -16.96 4.19
N THR A 150 6.35 -17.99 4.75
CA THR A 150 6.95 -18.88 5.74
C THR A 150 6.84 -20.33 5.28
N ARG A 151 7.87 -21.15 5.58
CA ARG A 151 7.89 -22.56 5.24
C ARG A 151 8.56 -23.36 6.35
N ARG A 152 7.84 -24.35 6.89
CA ARG A 152 8.32 -25.17 8.01
C ARG A 152 9.69 -25.80 7.68
N GLY A 153 10.64 -25.65 8.57
CA GLY A 153 12.02 -26.15 8.39
C GLY A 153 12.91 -25.30 7.50
N ILE A 154 12.38 -24.25 6.83
CA ILE A 154 13.10 -23.38 5.89
C ILE A 154 13.07 -21.92 6.31
N ALA A 155 11.88 -21.37 6.60
CA ALA A 155 11.71 -19.96 6.92
C ALA A 155 10.64 -19.76 7.99
N ARG A 156 11.03 -19.18 9.12
CA ARG A 156 10.13 -18.91 10.28
C ARG A 156 9.98 -17.44 10.60
N SER A 157 10.74 -16.59 9.92
CA SER A 157 10.72 -15.14 10.13
C SER A 157 10.49 -14.40 8.82
N VAL A 158 9.71 -13.31 8.90
CA VAL A 158 9.41 -12.42 7.77
C VAL A 158 9.64 -10.99 8.22
N ALA A 159 10.38 -10.22 7.42
CA ALA A 159 10.52 -8.79 7.63
C ALA A 159 9.91 -8.00 6.46
N PHE A 160 9.01 -7.08 6.79
CA PHE A 160 8.49 -6.08 5.87
C PHE A 160 9.34 -4.81 6.00
N PHE A 161 9.81 -4.27 4.89
CA PHE A 161 10.63 -3.07 4.91
C PHE A 161 10.45 -2.25 3.62
N THR A 162 10.93 -1.02 3.67
CA THR A 162 11.11 -0.17 2.50
C THR A 162 12.50 0.44 2.54
N SER A 163 13.16 0.54 1.40
CA SER A 163 14.42 1.27 1.26
C SER A 163 14.18 2.74 0.95
N ARG A 164 12.93 3.16 0.82
CA ARG A 164 12.55 4.54 0.54
C ARG A 164 12.44 5.31 1.85
N THR A 165 13.48 6.04 2.19
CA THR A 165 13.54 6.95 3.34
C THR A 165 13.15 8.37 2.94
N ASP A 166 12.92 9.23 3.93
CA ASP A 166 12.81 10.68 3.72
C ASP A 166 14.14 11.18 3.12
N PRO A 167 14.12 12.05 2.08
CA PRO A 167 15.35 12.63 1.52
C PRO A 167 16.23 13.34 2.52
N ASN A 168 15.70 13.72 3.68
CA ASN A 168 16.42 14.39 4.76
C ASN A 168 16.96 13.43 5.84
N GLU A 169 16.64 12.13 5.76
CA GLU A 169 17.21 11.15 6.66
C GLU A 169 18.53 10.61 6.09
N PRO A 170 19.56 10.46 6.92
CA PRO A 170 20.80 9.81 6.49
C PRO A 170 20.50 8.37 6.06
N ASP A 171 21.18 7.90 5.02
CA ASP A 171 21.05 6.56 4.41
C ASP A 171 21.44 5.44 5.40
N ALA A 172 20.72 5.38 6.51
CA ALA A 172 20.94 4.46 7.62
C ALA A 172 20.10 3.20 7.50
N THR A 173 19.84 2.74 6.28
CA THR A 173 19.06 1.51 6.07
C THR A 173 19.88 0.29 6.46
N THR A 174 19.84 -0.05 7.73
CA THR A 174 20.26 -1.37 8.20
C THR A 174 19.34 -2.40 7.55
N MET A 175 19.88 -3.31 6.76
CA MET A 175 19.08 -4.39 6.16
C MET A 175 18.47 -5.26 7.25
N PRO A 176 17.16 -5.52 7.23
CA PRO A 176 16.55 -6.40 8.22
C PRO A 176 17.08 -7.82 8.08
N MET A 177 17.25 -8.48 9.23
CA MET A 177 17.68 -9.88 9.30
C MET A 177 16.47 -10.78 9.49
N ALA A 178 16.03 -11.45 8.42
CA ALA A 178 14.94 -12.43 8.45
C ALA A 178 15.13 -13.47 7.35
N ASP A 179 14.47 -14.62 7.48
CA ASP A 179 14.53 -15.70 6.49
C ASP A 179 13.90 -15.26 5.17
N THR A 180 12.76 -14.59 5.25
CA THR A 180 12.07 -13.98 4.12
C THR A 180 11.99 -12.46 4.29
N LEU A 181 12.43 -11.74 3.27
CA LEU A 181 12.38 -10.29 3.19
C LEU A 181 11.33 -9.87 2.19
N VAL A 182 10.53 -8.86 2.55
CA VAL A 182 9.50 -8.30 1.66
C VAL A 182 9.70 -6.80 1.58
N GLN A 183 10.20 -6.34 0.43
CA GLN A 183 10.46 -4.93 0.15
C GLN A 183 9.27 -4.28 -0.53
N TYR A 184 8.67 -3.32 0.17
CA TYR A 184 7.66 -2.43 -0.40
C TYR A 184 8.32 -1.30 -1.19
N MET A 185 7.62 -0.79 -2.20
CA MET A 185 8.11 0.28 -3.08
C MET A 185 9.46 -0.06 -3.75
N GLY A 186 9.69 -1.36 -4.00
CA GLY A 186 10.98 -1.92 -4.41
C GLY A 186 11.40 -1.65 -5.86
N GLY A 187 10.58 -1.01 -6.69
CA GLY A 187 10.83 -0.93 -8.13
C GLY A 187 12.19 -0.32 -8.52
N ARG A 188 12.58 0.80 -7.93
CA ARG A 188 13.86 1.46 -8.22
C ARG A 188 15.00 1.00 -7.30
N GLU A 189 14.68 0.72 -6.08
CA GLU A 189 15.62 0.39 -5.00
C GLU A 189 15.99 -1.10 -4.94
N ALA A 190 15.26 -1.95 -5.66
CA ALA A 190 15.45 -3.41 -5.62
C ALA A 190 16.88 -3.86 -5.99
N VAL A 191 17.47 -3.22 -7.00
CA VAL A 191 18.85 -3.52 -7.43
C VAL A 191 19.85 -3.25 -6.30
N GLN A 192 19.73 -2.11 -5.64
CA GLN A 192 20.61 -1.75 -4.53
C GLN A 192 20.39 -2.69 -3.34
N THR A 193 19.14 -3.05 -3.06
CA THR A 193 18.80 -4.05 -2.04
C THR A 193 19.46 -5.39 -2.33
N ALA A 194 19.38 -5.88 -3.57
CA ALA A 194 20.00 -7.14 -3.96
C ALA A 194 21.53 -7.11 -3.76
N ARG A 195 22.21 -6.07 -4.22
CA ARG A 195 23.65 -5.88 -4.04
C ARG A 195 24.06 -5.82 -2.57
N ARG A 196 23.29 -5.16 -1.72
CA ARG A 196 23.51 -5.11 -0.27
C ARG A 196 23.37 -6.50 0.36
N LEU A 197 22.36 -7.28 -0.04
CA LEU A 197 22.15 -8.64 0.46
C LEU A 197 23.27 -9.57 0.04
N GLN A 198 23.78 -9.47 -1.19
CA GLN A 198 24.96 -10.21 -1.66
C GLN A 198 26.21 -9.86 -0.84
N ALA A 199 26.44 -8.55 -0.60
CA ALA A 199 27.54 -8.09 0.24
C ALA A 199 27.47 -8.59 1.69
N LEU A 200 26.26 -8.85 2.21
CA LEU A 200 26.00 -9.47 3.50
C LEU A 200 26.08 -11.01 3.48
N GLY A 201 26.46 -11.61 2.34
CA GLY A 201 26.67 -13.06 2.20
C GLY A 201 25.39 -13.85 1.86
N ARG A 202 24.31 -13.20 1.44
CA ARG A 202 23.13 -13.92 0.96
C ARG A 202 23.47 -14.58 -0.39
N PRO A 203 23.19 -15.89 -0.57
CA PRO A 203 23.54 -16.61 -1.80
C PRO A 203 22.91 -16.01 -3.06
N ASP A 204 23.66 -16.01 -4.16
CA ASP A 204 23.24 -15.46 -5.46
C ASP A 204 22.01 -16.15 -6.05
N ASP A 205 21.85 -17.44 -5.76
CA ASP A 205 20.71 -18.27 -6.18
C ASP A 205 19.49 -18.14 -5.28
N THR A 206 19.52 -17.26 -4.25
CA THR A 206 18.37 -17.01 -3.38
C THR A 206 17.15 -16.65 -4.23
N PRO A 207 16.01 -17.38 -4.04
CA PRO A 207 14.78 -17.11 -4.79
C PRO A 207 14.22 -15.72 -4.54
N VAL A 208 13.78 -15.08 -5.61
CA VAL A 208 13.14 -13.77 -5.59
C VAL A 208 11.84 -13.83 -6.40
N VAL A 209 10.78 -13.28 -5.84
CA VAL A 209 9.50 -13.07 -6.54
C VAL A 209 9.21 -11.58 -6.57
N VAL A 210 9.04 -11.04 -7.77
CA VAL A 210 8.66 -9.64 -7.99
C VAL A 210 7.22 -9.61 -8.46
N VAL A 211 6.39 -8.81 -7.79
CA VAL A 211 4.98 -8.64 -8.15
C VAL A 211 4.72 -7.16 -8.45
N GLU A 212 4.32 -6.87 -9.68
CA GLU A 212 3.89 -5.56 -10.13
C GLU A 212 2.37 -5.55 -10.22
N ASN A 213 1.72 -4.44 -9.81
CA ASN A 213 0.27 -4.24 -9.87
C ASN A 213 -0.54 -5.38 -9.22
N CYS A 214 -0.09 -5.84 -8.07
CA CYS A 214 -0.69 -6.98 -7.36
C CYS A 214 -2.22 -6.87 -7.27
N SER A 215 -2.91 -7.97 -7.59
CA SER A 215 -4.36 -8.15 -7.64
C SER A 215 -5.11 -7.23 -8.61
N ARG A 216 -4.44 -6.59 -9.55
CA ARG A 216 -5.05 -5.79 -10.62
C ARG A 216 -5.08 -6.57 -11.92
N ALA A 217 -5.88 -6.11 -12.89
CA ALA A 217 -6.00 -6.75 -14.21
C ALA A 217 -4.67 -6.86 -14.98
N ASP A 218 -3.74 -5.96 -14.69
CA ASP A 218 -2.39 -5.88 -15.28
C ASP A 218 -1.29 -6.41 -14.34
N GLU A 219 -1.66 -7.28 -13.38
CA GLU A 219 -0.71 -7.95 -12.48
C GLU A 219 0.35 -8.71 -13.27
N LYS A 220 1.62 -8.55 -12.85
CA LYS A 220 2.75 -9.33 -13.39
C LYS A 220 3.52 -9.94 -12.24
N ILE A 221 3.85 -11.21 -12.39
CA ILE A 221 4.66 -11.98 -11.43
C ILE A 221 5.90 -12.49 -12.14
N LEU A 222 7.07 -12.10 -11.62
CA LEU A 222 8.36 -12.55 -12.13
C LEU A 222 9.09 -13.34 -11.04
N ARG A 223 9.60 -14.53 -11.39
CA ARG A 223 10.44 -15.37 -10.54
C ARG A 223 11.85 -15.35 -11.07
N ILE A 224 12.79 -14.93 -10.24
CA ILE A 224 14.19 -14.75 -10.59
C ILE A 224 15.08 -15.15 -9.40
N ARG A 225 16.39 -15.02 -9.56
CA ARG A 225 17.38 -15.17 -8.50
C ARG A 225 17.83 -13.81 -8.00
N LEU A 226 18.47 -13.79 -6.84
CA LEU A 226 19.03 -12.57 -6.26
C LEU A 226 20.09 -11.96 -7.19
N SER A 227 20.90 -12.78 -7.87
CA SER A 227 21.86 -12.34 -8.88
C SER A 227 21.21 -11.59 -10.04
N ASP A 228 20.04 -12.06 -10.51
CA ASP A 228 19.34 -11.42 -11.61
C ASP A 228 18.76 -10.07 -11.16
N LEU A 229 18.20 -10.02 -9.94
CA LEU A 229 17.69 -8.77 -9.35
C LEU A 229 18.80 -7.72 -9.21
N ALA A 230 20.04 -8.13 -8.88
CA ALA A 230 21.19 -7.25 -8.74
C ALA A 230 21.63 -6.59 -10.06
N GLN A 231 21.27 -7.20 -11.21
CA GLN A 231 21.53 -6.65 -12.54
C GLN A 231 20.48 -5.66 -13.02
N GLY A 232 19.27 -5.74 -12.50
CA GLY A 232 18.20 -4.79 -12.77
C GLY A 232 16.83 -5.44 -12.98
N LEU A 233 15.80 -4.65 -12.76
CA LEU A 233 14.44 -4.98 -13.18
C LEU A 233 14.12 -4.25 -14.49
N VAL A 234 13.38 -4.91 -15.37
CA VAL A 234 12.77 -4.23 -16.52
C VAL A 234 11.88 -3.11 -15.97
N ALA A 235 11.90 -1.95 -16.62
CA ALA A 235 11.12 -0.79 -16.20
C ALA A 235 9.66 -1.17 -15.92
N THR A 236 9.22 -0.87 -14.69
CA THR A 236 7.88 -1.16 -14.21
C THR A 236 7.03 0.11 -14.29
N GLY A 237 5.78 -0.02 -14.70
CA GLY A 237 4.85 1.11 -14.83
C GLY A 237 3.99 1.33 -13.58
N GLY A 238 4.00 0.41 -12.62
CA GLY A 238 3.14 0.40 -11.45
C GLY A 238 3.85 0.18 -10.12
N PRO A 239 3.09 0.01 -9.03
CA PRO A 239 3.63 -0.34 -7.73
C PRO A 239 4.23 -1.74 -7.73
N VAL A 240 5.44 -1.87 -7.18
CA VAL A 240 6.22 -3.12 -7.14
C VAL A 240 6.47 -3.56 -5.72
N LEU A 241 6.24 -4.84 -5.47
CA LEU A 241 6.65 -5.57 -4.28
C LEU A 241 7.72 -6.60 -4.66
N VAL A 242 8.77 -6.71 -3.85
CA VAL A 242 9.84 -7.70 -4.03
C VAL A 242 9.92 -8.60 -2.81
N MET A 243 9.78 -9.90 -3.00
CA MET A 243 9.92 -10.92 -1.97
C MET A 243 11.22 -11.69 -2.20
N ILE A 244 12.02 -11.93 -1.14
CA ILE A 244 13.36 -12.54 -1.23
C ILE A 244 13.51 -13.57 -0.12
N GLY A 245 13.84 -14.82 -0.46
CA GLY A 245 14.11 -15.84 0.55
C GLY A 245 13.88 -17.26 0.08
N ALA A 246 14.46 -18.22 0.80
CA ALA A 246 14.39 -19.65 0.45
C ALA A 246 12.97 -20.24 0.49
N ALA A 247 12.04 -19.65 1.25
CA ALA A 247 10.63 -20.06 1.27
C ALA A 247 9.95 -19.91 -0.10
N LEU A 248 10.46 -19.01 -0.94
CA LEU A 248 9.90 -18.66 -2.26
C LEU A 248 10.39 -19.58 -3.38
N ALA A 249 11.24 -20.56 -3.08
CA ALA A 249 11.64 -21.57 -4.05
C ALA A 249 10.41 -22.32 -4.58
N GLU A 250 10.40 -22.58 -5.89
CA GLU A 250 9.38 -23.42 -6.49
C GLU A 250 9.30 -24.75 -5.74
N ARG A 251 8.08 -25.23 -5.55
CA ARG A 251 7.90 -26.56 -4.97
C ARG A 251 8.22 -27.56 -6.06
N ASP A 252 9.12 -28.48 -5.79
CA ASP A 252 9.21 -29.71 -6.57
C ASP A 252 7.87 -30.43 -6.42
N VAL A 253 6.99 -30.18 -7.38
CA VAL A 253 5.77 -31.00 -7.57
C VAL A 253 6.29 -32.28 -8.25
N GLY A 254 7.23 -32.94 -7.58
CA GLY A 254 7.87 -34.13 -8.06
C GLY A 254 6.87 -35.27 -8.07
N ALA A 255 6.72 -35.93 -9.22
CA ALA A 255 6.57 -37.39 -9.47
C ALA A 255 5.71 -38.27 -8.53
N GLU A 256 5.12 -37.78 -7.44
CA GLU A 256 4.31 -38.57 -6.50
C GLU A 256 2.79 -38.53 -6.73
N LEU A 257 2.32 -37.75 -7.71
CA LEU A 257 0.89 -37.71 -8.09
C LEU A 257 0.52 -38.71 -9.21
N CYS A 258 1.43 -39.61 -9.57
CA CYS A 258 1.18 -40.71 -10.49
C CYS A 258 1.33 -42.09 -9.81
N ARG A 259 0.73 -42.28 -8.63
CA ARG A 259 0.50 -43.65 -8.11
C ARG A 259 -0.92 -43.77 -7.59
#